data_dacab7cfd62096687fa4074f2689738c
#
_entry.id   dacab7cfd62096687fa4074f2689738c
#
_cell.length_a   1.000
_cell.length_b   1.000
_cell.length_c   1.000
_cell.angle_alpha   90.00
_cell.angle_beta   90.00
_cell.angle_gamma   90.00
#
_symmetry.space_group_name_H-M   'P 1'
#
loop_
_entity.id
_entity.type
_entity.pdbx_description
1 polymer ?
#
loop_
_entity_poly.entity_id
_entity_poly.type
_entity_poly.pdbx_seq_one_letter_code
_entity_poly.pdbx_strand_id
1 'polypeptide(L)'
;MASFDLDEQFAYIAANNFDAALRFFDAARQTFSQLAQRPGIGSLYNTENPRLVGLRKWAVRGFDKHLIFYVERDEYIEIVRLLHAARDLPEILGEEE
;
A
#
# COMPACT_ATOMS: atom_id res chain seq x y z
N MET A 1 1.44 -10.54 -4.31
CA MET A 1 1.33 -10.05 -2.92
C MET A 1 0.36 -8.89 -2.79
N ALA A 2 0.53 -7.86 -3.61
CA ALA A 2 -0.30 -6.68 -3.44
C ALA A 2 -1.79 -6.94 -3.70
N SER A 3 -2.13 -7.74 -4.70
CA SER A 3 -3.55 -8.02 -4.93
C SER A 3 -4.14 -8.88 -3.82
N PHE A 4 -3.33 -9.79 -3.25
CA PHE A 4 -3.78 -10.54 -2.09
C PHE A 4 -4.02 -9.59 -0.91
N ASP A 5 -3.12 -8.63 -0.72
CA ASP A 5 -3.26 -7.66 0.36
C ASP A 5 -4.54 -6.84 0.21
N LEU A 6 -4.84 -6.41 -1.02
CA LEU A 6 -6.03 -5.61 -1.27
C LEU A 6 -7.28 -6.40 -0.93
N ASP A 7 -7.33 -7.67 -1.35
CA ASP A 7 -8.47 -8.52 -1.05
C ASP A 7 -8.63 -8.73 0.45
N GLU A 8 -7.52 -8.90 1.15
CA GLU A 8 -7.55 -9.13 2.59
C GLU A 8 -8.04 -7.88 3.33
N GLN A 9 -7.56 -6.70 2.92
CA GLN A 9 -8.00 -5.46 3.56
C GLN A 9 -9.48 -5.20 3.26
N PHE A 10 -9.90 -5.49 2.04
CA PHE A 10 -11.30 -5.36 1.68
C PHE A 10 -12.17 -6.26 2.58
N ALA A 11 -11.79 -7.53 2.71
CA ALA A 11 -12.57 -8.47 3.49
C ALA A 11 -12.64 -8.04 4.97
N TYR A 12 -11.54 -7.54 5.49
CA TYR A 12 -11.50 -7.10 6.88
C TYR A 12 -12.48 -5.93 7.13
N ILE A 13 -12.48 -4.96 6.22
CA ILE A 13 -13.39 -3.82 6.35
C ILE A 13 -14.83 -4.26 6.13
N ALA A 14 -15.05 -5.14 5.15
CA ALA A 14 -16.40 -5.58 4.80
C ALA A 14 -17.07 -6.34 5.93
N ALA A 15 -16.29 -6.98 6.79
CA ALA A 15 -16.84 -7.72 7.91
C ALA A 15 -17.64 -6.81 8.83
N ASN A 16 -17.29 -5.53 8.90
CA ASN A 16 -17.99 -4.57 9.75
C ASN A 16 -18.84 -3.59 8.97
N ASN A 17 -18.42 -3.24 7.74
CA ASN A 17 -19.12 -2.23 6.97
C ASN A 17 -18.82 -2.43 5.50
N PHE A 18 -19.76 -3.06 4.80
CA PHE A 18 -19.58 -3.38 3.40
C PHE A 18 -19.45 -2.13 2.53
N ASP A 19 -20.24 -1.10 2.82
CA ASP A 19 -20.16 0.15 2.06
C ASP A 19 -18.79 0.79 2.20
N ALA A 20 -18.23 0.77 3.40
CA ALA A 20 -16.89 1.30 3.61
C ALA A 20 -15.85 0.50 2.84
N ALA A 21 -16.04 -0.82 2.74
CA ALA A 21 -15.12 -1.67 2.00
C ALA A 21 -15.14 -1.32 0.51
N LEU A 22 -16.31 -1.03 -0.03
CA LEU A 22 -16.41 -0.62 -1.43
C LEU A 22 -15.72 0.71 -1.66
N ARG A 23 -15.91 1.66 -0.74
CA ARG A 23 -15.23 2.95 -0.85
C ARG A 23 -13.71 2.79 -0.74
N PHE A 24 -13.27 1.88 0.12
CA PHE A 24 -11.85 1.61 0.26
C PHE A 24 -11.28 1.04 -1.03
N PHE A 25 -11.98 0.09 -1.63
CA PHE A 25 -11.51 -0.53 -2.87
C PHE A 25 -11.36 0.51 -3.97
N ASP A 26 -12.37 1.38 -4.13
CA ASP A 26 -12.31 2.43 -5.13
C ASP A 26 -11.18 3.41 -4.83
N ALA A 27 -11.02 3.78 -3.56
CA ALA A 27 -9.96 4.72 -3.17
C ALA A 27 -8.58 4.12 -3.43
N ALA A 28 -8.42 2.82 -3.16
CA ALA A 28 -7.15 2.17 -3.42
C ALA A 28 -6.81 2.19 -4.89
N ARG A 29 -7.78 1.90 -5.75
CA ARG A 29 -7.56 1.91 -7.19
C ARG A 29 -7.21 3.29 -7.70
N GLN A 30 -7.91 4.30 -7.21
CA GLN A 30 -7.62 5.68 -7.59
C GLN A 30 -6.23 6.09 -7.12
N THR A 31 -5.84 5.65 -5.93
CA THR A 31 -4.52 5.98 -5.41
C THR A 31 -3.43 5.29 -6.23
N PHE A 32 -3.64 4.04 -6.62
CA PHE A 32 -2.69 3.36 -7.50
C PHE A 32 -2.49 4.13 -8.79
N SER A 33 -3.58 4.62 -9.38
CA SER A 33 -3.51 5.40 -10.60
C SER A 33 -2.73 6.70 -10.40
N GLN A 34 -2.95 7.35 -9.26
CA GLN A 34 -2.23 8.57 -8.93
C GLN A 34 -0.73 8.30 -8.80
N LEU A 35 -0.37 7.19 -8.15
CA LEU A 35 1.05 6.84 -8.00
C LEU A 35 1.69 6.51 -9.34
N ALA A 36 0.94 5.88 -10.23
CA ALA A 36 1.47 5.57 -11.55
C ALA A 36 1.78 6.83 -12.34
N GLN A 37 0.98 7.88 -12.15
CA GLN A 37 1.19 9.15 -12.84
C GLN A 37 2.26 10.00 -12.18
N ARG A 38 2.43 9.88 -10.87
CA ARG A 38 3.36 10.69 -10.11
C ARG A 38 4.12 9.81 -9.11
N PRO A 39 5.04 9.00 -9.61
CA PRO A 39 5.69 8.01 -8.74
C PRO A 39 6.48 8.60 -7.58
N GLY A 40 6.89 9.85 -7.71
CA GLY A 40 7.74 10.46 -6.69
C GLY A 40 6.98 11.06 -5.51
N ILE A 41 5.64 10.99 -5.48
CA ILE A 41 4.92 11.65 -4.40
C ILE A 41 5.02 10.94 -3.07
N GLY A 42 5.26 9.62 -3.07
CA GLY A 42 5.40 8.89 -1.82
C GLY A 42 6.70 9.19 -1.11
N SER A 43 6.71 9.03 0.21
CA SER A 43 7.90 9.23 1.02
C SER A 43 8.81 8.02 0.92
N LEU A 44 10.11 8.25 0.85
CA LEU A 44 11.06 7.16 0.87
C LEU A 44 10.97 6.41 2.19
N TYR A 45 11.04 5.09 2.10
CA TYR A 45 10.99 4.22 3.26
C TYR A 45 12.24 3.35 3.24
N ASN A 46 13.07 3.48 4.27
CA ASN A 46 14.35 2.77 4.30
C ASN A 46 14.14 1.28 4.54
N THR A 47 14.84 0.49 3.76
CA THR A 47 14.84 -0.95 3.95
C THR A 47 16.21 -1.46 3.56
N GLU A 48 16.62 -2.57 4.17
CA GLU A 48 17.89 -3.18 3.85
C GLU A 48 17.80 -4.18 2.72
N ASN A 49 16.61 -4.43 2.22
CA ASN A 49 16.41 -5.35 1.12
C ASN A 49 16.87 -4.70 -0.18
N PRO A 50 17.93 -5.21 -0.83
CA PRO A 50 18.45 -4.56 -2.04
C PRO A 50 17.47 -4.58 -3.19
N ARG A 51 16.48 -5.47 -3.18
CA ARG A 51 15.47 -5.48 -4.24
C ARG A 51 14.46 -4.35 -4.10
N LEU A 52 14.45 -3.71 -2.93
CA LEU A 52 13.49 -2.65 -2.63
C LEU A 52 14.17 -1.30 -2.48
N VAL A 53 15.32 -1.13 -3.12
CA VAL A 53 15.96 0.18 -3.14
C VAL A 53 15.01 1.18 -3.76
N GLY A 54 14.81 2.31 -3.08
CA GLY A 54 13.87 3.32 -3.55
C GLY A 54 12.44 3.05 -3.15
N LEU A 55 12.22 2.14 -2.21
CA LEU A 55 10.87 1.87 -1.71
C LEU A 55 10.23 3.15 -1.17
N ARG A 56 8.98 3.38 -1.54
CA ARG A 56 8.21 4.53 -1.08
C ARG A 56 6.91 4.06 -0.46
N LYS A 57 6.33 4.92 0.37
CA LYS A 57 5.02 4.64 0.96
C LYS A 57 4.10 5.82 0.73
N TRP A 58 2.80 5.53 0.62
CA TRP A 58 1.78 6.54 0.41
C TRP A 58 0.45 5.99 0.91
N ALA A 59 -0.32 6.79 1.64
CA ALA A 59 -1.58 6.31 2.20
C ALA A 59 -2.66 6.23 1.13
N VAL A 60 -3.57 5.28 1.29
CA VAL A 60 -4.77 5.22 0.46
C VAL A 60 -5.61 6.45 0.77
N ARG A 61 -6.08 7.14 -0.26
CA ARG A 61 -6.80 8.38 -0.11
C ARG A 61 -8.03 8.18 0.76
N GLY A 62 -8.12 8.95 1.85
CA GLY A 62 -9.23 8.85 2.78
C GLY A 62 -9.13 7.71 3.78
N PHE A 63 -8.06 6.91 3.71
CA PHE A 63 -7.85 5.78 4.60
C PHE A 63 -6.40 5.82 5.08
N ASP A 64 -6.12 6.77 5.97
CA ASP A 64 -4.74 7.15 6.32
C ASP A 64 -3.93 6.02 6.92
N LYS A 65 -4.58 5.03 7.51
CA LYS A 65 -3.86 3.92 8.14
C LYS A 65 -3.55 2.78 7.18
N HIS A 66 -4.01 2.88 5.96
CA HIS A 66 -3.72 1.88 4.94
C HIS A 66 -2.64 2.42 4.02
N LEU A 67 -1.48 1.79 4.04
CA LEU A 67 -0.30 2.27 3.35
C LEU A 67 0.05 1.39 2.17
N ILE A 68 0.33 2.03 1.05
CA ILE A 68 0.80 1.38 -0.16
C ILE A 68 2.32 1.51 -0.18
N PHE A 69 3.02 0.38 -0.25
CA PHE A 69 4.47 0.36 -0.41
C PHE A 69 4.77 0.01 -1.85
N TYR A 70 5.55 0.84 -2.53
CA TYR A 70 5.78 0.67 -3.96
C TYR A 70 7.19 1.10 -4.32
N VAL A 71 7.65 0.63 -5.49
CA VAL A 71 8.94 0.99 -6.04
C VAL A 71 8.71 1.49 -7.46
N GLU A 72 9.36 2.60 -7.81
CA GLU A 72 9.31 3.11 -9.16
C GLU A 72 10.28 2.31 -10.02
N ARG A 73 9.77 1.77 -11.13
CA ARG A 73 10.57 1.09 -12.13
C ARG A 73 10.67 1.98 -13.37
N ASP A 74 11.33 1.51 -14.41
CA ASP A 74 11.60 2.35 -15.58
C ASP A 74 10.33 2.87 -16.25
N GLU A 75 9.33 2.01 -16.44
CA GLU A 75 8.14 2.39 -17.16
C GLU A 75 6.86 2.14 -16.40
N TYR A 76 6.96 1.75 -15.13
CA TYR A 76 5.79 1.46 -14.32
C TYR A 76 6.16 1.55 -12.85
N ILE A 77 5.17 1.46 -11.99
CA ILE A 77 5.44 1.29 -10.56
C ILE A 77 5.08 -0.14 -10.18
N GLU A 78 5.83 -0.68 -9.25
CA GLU A 78 5.53 -2.01 -8.72
C GLU A 78 4.95 -1.83 -7.33
N ILE A 79 3.70 -2.27 -7.12
CA ILE A 79 3.09 -2.24 -5.80
C ILE A 79 3.60 -3.45 -5.04
N VAL A 80 4.37 -3.18 -3.99
CA VAL A 80 5.00 -4.25 -3.21
C VAL A 80 4.04 -4.80 -2.17
N ARG A 81 3.44 -3.94 -1.38
CA ARG A 81 2.49 -4.35 -0.34
C ARG A 81 1.46 -3.27 -0.10
N LEU A 82 0.31 -3.68 0.44
CA LEU A 82 -0.72 -2.78 0.94
C LEU A 82 -1.02 -3.22 2.36
N LEU A 83 -0.63 -2.43 3.34
CA LEU A 83 -0.64 -2.86 4.73
C LEU A 83 -1.37 -1.87 5.62
N HIS A 84 -1.99 -2.38 6.67
CA HIS A 84 -2.59 -1.52 7.70
C HIS A 84 -1.49 -1.16 8.71
N ALA A 85 -1.23 0.13 8.88
CA ALA A 85 -0.08 0.59 9.63
C ALA A 85 -0.02 0.04 11.05
N ALA A 86 -1.15 0.06 11.75
CA ALA A 86 -1.16 -0.36 13.15
C ALA A 86 -1.13 -1.87 13.30
N ARG A 87 -1.71 -2.60 12.33
CA ARG A 87 -1.88 -4.04 12.47
C ARG A 87 -0.76 -4.83 11.83
N ASP A 88 -0.33 -4.38 10.66
CA ASP A 88 0.54 -5.21 9.82
C ASP A 88 2.02 -4.84 9.87
N LEU A 89 2.32 -3.54 10.01
CA LEU A 89 3.71 -3.11 9.95
C LEU A 89 4.61 -3.76 10.98
N PRO A 90 4.20 -3.83 12.26
CA PRO A 90 5.10 -4.40 13.25
C PRO A 90 5.49 -5.84 12.96
N GLU A 91 4.57 -6.61 12.39
CA GLU A 91 4.85 -8.00 12.12
C GLU A 91 5.60 -8.22 10.82
N ILE A 92 5.30 -7.41 9.83
CA ILE A 92 5.77 -7.71 8.48
C ILE A 92 7.05 -6.95 8.15
N LEU A 93 7.09 -5.65 8.46
CA LEU A 93 8.25 -4.85 8.10
C LEU A 93 9.26 -4.76 9.22
N GLY A 94 8.82 -4.91 10.46
CA GLY A 94 9.74 -4.85 11.57
C GLY A 94 10.76 -5.96 11.58
N GLU A 95 10.43 -7.05 10.93
CA GLU A 95 11.34 -8.18 10.88
C GLU A 95 12.52 -7.95 9.98
N GLU A 96 12.46 -6.92 9.18
CA GLU A 96 13.51 -6.68 8.22
C GLU A 96 14.72 -6.01 8.82
N GLU A 97 14.65 -5.72 10.06
CA GLU A 97 15.79 -5.11 10.74
C GLU A 97 16.96 -6.08 10.89
#